data_4fc7d3ef3d1d43e1f07172dbd05c8431
#
_entry.id   4fc7d3ef3d1d43e1f07172dbd05c8431
#
_cell.length_a   1.000
_cell.length_b   1.000
_cell.length_c   1.000
_cell.angle_alpha   90.00
_cell.angle_beta   90.00
_cell.angle_gamma   90.00
#
_symmetry.space_group_name_H-M   'P 1'
#
loop_
_entity.id
_entity.type
_entity.pdbx_description
1 polymer ?
#
loop_
_entity_poly.entity_id
_entity_poly.type
_entity_poly.pdbx_seq_one_letter_code
_entity_poly.pdbx_strand_id
1 'polypeptide(L)'
;MSHGTASDSDAPLIELECRSHTYPDGTVGVHDIEFDVYPAEIVAVVGGNGAGKSTCLEHLNATLVPDEGQLVVDGTEITKGNREYARSEVGFVFQDGDTQLVAPTVLDDVTFGLHNRGVTGDEAIERAREALAAVDAAHLEDRVPHYLSGGEKRLVGLAGVLVLEPSVIVLDEPFAGLDPDRSRMVADRLREINEGGISVVFSTHDLDVAAELADRVCVMHDGNDLGRGTPREVFYDDELLSRANLQPPTPVRIARDLGLHDRRPVTEAELVESLPAADGPTTATGDVLPDGGT
;
A
#
# COMPACT_ATOMS: atom_id res chain seq x y z
N MET A 1 19.78 -19.94 33.61
CA MET A 1 19.16 -19.99 32.30
C MET A 1 18.42 -18.68 32.16
N SER A 2 19.00 -17.74 31.47
CA SER A 2 18.48 -16.37 31.31
C SER A 2 17.61 -16.38 30.06
N HIS A 3 16.28 -16.26 30.22
CA HIS A 3 15.40 -15.93 29.13
C HIS A 3 15.67 -14.47 28.76
N GLY A 4 16.30 -14.26 27.60
CA GLY A 4 16.38 -12.95 26.99
C GLY A 4 14.95 -12.51 26.65
N THR A 5 14.55 -11.39 27.21
CA THR A 5 13.36 -10.65 26.77
C THR A 5 13.63 -10.21 25.34
N ALA A 6 12.90 -10.77 24.35
CA ALA A 6 12.77 -10.16 23.04
C ALA A 6 12.29 -8.71 23.26
N SER A 7 12.89 -7.75 22.56
CA SER A 7 12.45 -6.36 22.64
C SER A 7 11.04 -6.26 22.07
N ASP A 8 10.15 -5.49 22.70
CA ASP A 8 8.76 -5.23 22.23
C ASP A 8 8.68 -4.73 20.77
N SER A 9 9.79 -4.40 20.14
CA SER A 9 9.89 -3.92 18.76
C SER A 9 9.79 -5.00 17.67
N ASP A 10 9.82 -6.29 18.03
CA ASP A 10 9.82 -7.41 17.07
C ASP A 10 8.44 -8.10 16.95
N ALA A 11 7.45 -7.71 17.75
CA ALA A 11 6.11 -8.29 17.68
C ALA A 11 5.28 -7.63 16.56
N PRO A 12 4.49 -8.40 15.79
CA PRO A 12 3.61 -7.83 14.80
C PRO A 12 2.48 -7.00 15.43
N LEU A 13 2.09 -5.92 14.77
CA LEU A 13 0.90 -5.12 15.12
C LEU A 13 -0.40 -5.82 14.73
N ILE A 14 -0.36 -6.60 13.66
CA ILE A 14 -1.49 -7.40 13.19
C ILE A 14 -1.00 -8.81 12.90
N GLU A 15 -1.75 -9.80 13.39
CA GLU A 15 -1.60 -11.21 13.03
C GLU A 15 -2.97 -11.72 12.57
N LEU A 16 -3.07 -12.13 11.32
CA LEU A 16 -4.27 -12.71 10.73
C LEU A 16 -4.01 -14.15 10.32
N GLU A 17 -4.75 -15.09 10.90
CA GLU A 17 -4.94 -16.44 10.38
C GLU A 17 -6.40 -16.56 9.91
N CYS A 18 -6.63 -16.65 8.61
CA CYS A 18 -7.96 -16.86 8.05
C CYS A 18 -7.96 -18.14 7.22
N ARG A 19 -8.51 -19.21 7.76
CA ARG A 19 -8.64 -20.50 7.05
C ARG A 19 -9.75 -20.46 6.02
N SER A 20 -10.81 -19.72 6.29
CA SER A 20 -11.88 -19.48 5.31
C SER A 20 -12.71 -18.27 5.69
N HIS A 21 -13.17 -17.57 4.65
CA HIS A 21 -14.26 -16.61 4.73
C HIS A 21 -15.19 -16.79 3.55
N THR A 22 -16.48 -17.03 3.83
CA THR A 22 -17.51 -17.21 2.81
C THR A 22 -18.58 -16.13 2.96
N TYR A 23 -18.84 -15.41 1.88
CA TYR A 23 -19.90 -14.41 1.84
C TYR A 23 -21.30 -15.04 1.93
N PRO A 24 -22.34 -14.27 2.35
CA PRO A 24 -23.70 -14.81 2.49
C PRO A 24 -24.31 -15.40 1.21
N ASP A 25 -23.82 -15.00 0.04
CA ASP A 25 -24.22 -15.53 -1.27
C ASP A 25 -23.54 -16.87 -1.65
N GLY A 26 -22.65 -17.37 -0.77
CA GLY A 26 -21.87 -18.58 -0.97
C GLY A 26 -20.56 -18.39 -1.72
N THR A 27 -20.22 -17.15 -2.09
CA THR A 27 -18.91 -16.84 -2.70
C THR A 27 -17.83 -16.96 -1.64
N VAL A 28 -16.77 -17.70 -1.97
CA VAL A 28 -15.60 -17.78 -1.11
C VAL A 28 -14.69 -16.59 -1.38
N GLY A 29 -14.39 -15.83 -0.34
CA GLY A 29 -13.56 -14.65 -0.42
C GLY A 29 -12.08 -14.95 -0.30
N VAL A 30 -11.69 -15.70 0.74
CA VAL A 30 -10.29 -16.07 1.03
C VAL A 30 -10.21 -17.45 1.66
N HIS A 31 -9.06 -18.12 1.46
CA HIS A 31 -8.70 -19.40 2.05
C HIS A 31 -7.23 -19.38 2.52
N ASP A 32 -6.98 -20.02 3.66
CA ASP A 32 -5.62 -20.26 4.20
C ASP A 32 -4.69 -19.05 4.07
N ILE A 33 -5.20 -17.87 4.50
CA ILE A 33 -4.43 -16.64 4.56
C ILE A 33 -3.72 -16.57 5.92
N GLU A 34 -2.41 -16.39 5.89
CA GLU A 34 -1.62 -15.94 7.02
C GLU A 34 -1.08 -14.56 6.67
N PHE A 35 -1.25 -13.56 7.52
CA PHE A 35 -0.83 -12.20 7.22
C PHE A 35 -0.44 -11.46 8.49
N ASP A 36 0.79 -10.97 8.52
CA ASP A 36 1.33 -10.20 9.63
C ASP A 36 1.67 -8.80 9.18
N VAL A 37 1.59 -7.82 10.06
CA VAL A 37 2.06 -6.44 9.83
C VAL A 37 2.97 -6.05 10.98
N TYR A 38 4.18 -5.63 10.65
CA TYR A 38 5.17 -5.18 11.65
C TYR A 38 5.19 -3.65 11.78
N PRO A 39 5.71 -3.11 12.90
CA PRO A 39 5.83 -1.67 13.10
C PRO A 39 6.64 -0.99 12.01
N ALA A 40 6.12 0.16 11.52
CA ALA A 40 6.75 0.99 10.49
C ALA A 40 7.10 0.22 9.19
N GLU A 41 6.29 -0.77 8.81
CA GLU A 41 6.45 -1.54 7.58
C GLU A 41 5.45 -1.07 6.52
N ILE A 42 5.86 -1.03 5.25
CA ILE A 42 4.98 -0.87 4.10
C ILE A 42 4.80 -2.22 3.42
N VAL A 43 3.58 -2.76 3.42
CA VAL A 43 3.25 -4.06 2.81
C VAL A 43 2.33 -3.85 1.60
N ALA A 44 2.73 -4.38 0.44
CA ALA A 44 1.88 -4.44 -0.74
C ALA A 44 1.20 -5.80 -0.86
N VAL A 45 -0.12 -5.82 -1.01
CA VAL A 45 -0.91 -7.00 -1.36
C VAL A 45 -1.19 -6.97 -2.86
N VAL A 46 -0.55 -7.85 -3.63
CA VAL A 46 -0.63 -7.85 -5.08
C VAL A 46 -1.37 -9.07 -5.62
N GLY A 47 -2.04 -8.92 -6.75
CA GLY A 47 -2.80 -9.98 -7.39
C GLY A 47 -3.77 -9.44 -8.44
N GLY A 48 -4.28 -10.31 -9.28
CA GLY A 48 -5.29 -9.95 -10.28
C GLY A 48 -6.63 -9.52 -9.66
N ASN A 49 -7.55 -9.07 -10.52
CA ASN A 49 -8.93 -8.79 -10.08
C ASN A 49 -9.57 -10.09 -9.60
N GLY A 50 -10.27 -10.04 -8.45
CA GLY A 50 -10.88 -11.20 -7.83
C GLY A 50 -9.92 -12.12 -7.07
N ALA A 51 -8.65 -11.75 -6.91
CA ALA A 51 -7.66 -12.54 -6.15
C ALA A 51 -7.93 -12.63 -4.64
N GLY A 52 -8.90 -11.87 -4.10
CA GLY A 52 -9.23 -11.85 -2.68
C GLY A 52 -8.57 -10.71 -1.90
N LYS A 53 -7.87 -9.78 -2.58
CA LYS A 53 -7.13 -8.67 -1.93
C LYS A 53 -7.99 -7.86 -0.97
N SER A 54 -9.11 -7.29 -1.46
CA SER A 54 -10.04 -6.48 -0.65
C SER A 54 -10.57 -7.26 0.54
N THR A 55 -10.94 -8.54 0.34
CA THR A 55 -11.41 -9.42 1.42
C THR A 55 -10.33 -9.62 2.48
N CYS A 56 -9.07 -9.85 2.08
CA CYS A 56 -7.95 -9.94 3.00
C CYS A 56 -7.78 -8.64 3.79
N LEU A 57 -7.78 -7.49 3.11
CA LEU A 57 -7.63 -6.18 3.74
C LEU A 57 -8.79 -5.86 4.72
N GLU A 58 -10.03 -6.22 4.39
CA GLU A 58 -11.19 -6.01 5.26
C GLU A 58 -11.15 -6.86 6.55
N HIS A 59 -10.37 -7.94 6.58
CA HIS A 59 -10.11 -8.67 7.82
C HIS A 59 -9.18 -7.89 8.74
N LEU A 60 -8.18 -7.17 8.21
CA LEU A 60 -7.16 -6.48 9.03
C LEU A 60 -7.75 -5.44 9.99
N ASN A 61 -8.84 -4.77 9.59
CA ASN A 61 -9.55 -3.79 10.45
C ASN A 61 -10.86 -4.33 11.06
N ALA A 62 -11.06 -5.65 11.02
CA ALA A 62 -12.28 -6.32 11.50
C ALA A 62 -13.60 -5.83 10.85
N THR A 63 -13.56 -5.30 9.61
CA THR A 63 -14.77 -5.14 8.79
C THR A 63 -15.37 -6.53 8.52
N LEU A 64 -14.52 -7.47 8.12
CA LEU A 64 -14.81 -8.90 8.14
C LEU A 64 -14.08 -9.56 9.32
N VAL A 65 -14.64 -10.66 9.81
CA VAL A 65 -13.99 -11.52 10.83
C VAL A 65 -13.95 -12.92 10.22
N PRO A 66 -12.82 -13.63 10.30
CA PRO A 66 -12.71 -14.98 9.78
C PRO A 66 -13.83 -15.88 10.28
N ASP A 67 -14.38 -16.73 9.42
CA ASP A 67 -15.32 -17.78 9.84
C ASP A 67 -14.57 -18.87 10.63
N GLU A 68 -13.35 -19.18 10.18
CA GLU A 68 -12.40 -20.06 10.85
C GLU A 68 -11.02 -19.38 10.87
N GLY A 69 -10.42 -19.28 12.05
CA GLY A 69 -9.12 -18.62 12.26
C GLY A 69 -9.19 -17.57 13.36
N GLN A 70 -8.22 -16.66 13.35
CA GLN A 70 -8.13 -15.58 14.34
C GLN A 70 -7.56 -14.28 13.71
N LEU A 71 -7.91 -13.18 14.33
CA LEU A 71 -7.29 -11.88 14.11
C LEU A 71 -6.80 -11.37 15.46
N VAL A 72 -5.53 -11.01 15.53
CA VAL A 72 -4.92 -10.34 16.70
C VAL A 72 -4.45 -8.96 16.25
N VAL A 73 -4.80 -7.92 17.01
CA VAL A 73 -4.36 -6.55 16.78
C VAL A 73 -3.72 -6.04 18.07
N ASP A 74 -2.47 -5.61 17.98
CA ASP A 74 -1.66 -5.16 19.12
C ASP A 74 -1.78 -6.13 20.32
N GLY A 75 -1.53 -7.43 20.06
CA GLY A 75 -1.62 -8.51 21.05
C GLY A 75 -3.03 -8.81 21.57
N THR A 76 -4.08 -8.16 21.06
CA THR A 76 -5.47 -8.36 21.47
C THR A 76 -6.21 -9.20 20.43
N GLU A 77 -6.74 -10.38 20.84
CA GLU A 77 -7.59 -11.20 19.97
C GLU A 77 -8.91 -10.48 19.66
N ILE A 78 -9.23 -10.39 18.37
CA ILE A 78 -10.41 -9.70 17.87
C ILE A 78 -11.56 -10.70 17.64
N THR A 79 -12.68 -10.36 18.24
CA THR A 79 -13.94 -11.11 18.17
C THR A 79 -15.07 -10.21 17.66
N LYS A 80 -16.25 -10.79 17.44
CA LYS A 80 -17.44 -9.99 17.08
C LYS A 80 -17.83 -8.95 18.13
N GLY A 81 -17.36 -9.10 19.38
CA GLY A 81 -17.72 -8.23 20.51
C GLY A 81 -16.78 -7.04 20.71
N ASN A 82 -15.55 -7.07 20.17
CA ASN A 82 -14.53 -6.01 20.37
C ASN A 82 -13.94 -5.45 19.08
N ARG A 83 -14.66 -5.55 17.95
CA ARG A 83 -14.21 -5.01 16.63
C ARG A 83 -13.83 -3.54 16.66
N GLU A 84 -14.45 -2.78 17.56
CA GLU A 84 -14.19 -1.35 17.75
C GLU A 84 -12.72 -1.09 18.12
N TYR A 85 -12.10 -2.01 18.86
CA TYR A 85 -10.68 -1.92 19.18
C TYR A 85 -9.81 -2.05 17.92
N ALA A 86 -10.07 -3.05 17.07
CA ALA A 86 -9.33 -3.18 15.81
C ALA A 86 -9.49 -1.92 14.93
N ARG A 87 -10.71 -1.34 14.86
CA ARG A 87 -10.99 -0.12 14.09
C ARG A 87 -10.40 1.14 14.69
N SER A 88 -10.03 1.13 15.98
CA SER A 88 -9.30 2.23 16.57
C SER A 88 -7.82 2.21 16.23
N GLU A 89 -7.24 1.02 16.11
CA GLU A 89 -5.82 0.83 15.81
C GLU A 89 -5.53 0.76 14.30
N VAL A 90 -6.50 0.28 13.51
CA VAL A 90 -6.34 0.02 12.08
C VAL A 90 -7.32 0.88 11.29
N GLY A 91 -6.81 1.96 10.70
CA GLY A 91 -7.58 2.82 9.81
C GLY A 91 -7.75 2.18 8.43
N PHE A 92 -8.90 2.39 7.78
CA PHE A 92 -9.19 1.81 6.46
C PHE A 92 -9.61 2.87 5.45
N VAL A 93 -8.96 2.90 4.28
CA VAL A 93 -9.31 3.74 3.14
C VAL A 93 -9.85 2.84 2.03
N PHE A 94 -11.12 3.04 1.69
CA PHE A 94 -11.82 2.24 0.67
C PHE A 94 -11.41 2.63 -0.74
N GLN A 95 -11.51 1.68 -1.67
CA GLN A 95 -11.23 1.91 -3.10
C GLN A 95 -12.11 3.01 -3.69
N ASP A 96 -13.38 3.04 -3.34
CA ASP A 96 -14.35 4.04 -3.81
C ASP A 96 -14.49 5.16 -2.77
N GLY A 97 -13.85 6.30 -3.04
CA GLY A 97 -13.93 7.48 -2.18
C GLY A 97 -15.36 8.05 -2.06
N ASP A 98 -16.26 7.78 -3.01
CA ASP A 98 -17.65 8.23 -2.92
C ASP A 98 -18.43 7.50 -1.81
N THR A 99 -18.04 6.30 -1.47
CA THR A 99 -18.66 5.54 -0.37
C THR A 99 -18.12 5.94 1.00
N GLN A 100 -16.94 6.57 1.05
CA GLN A 100 -16.27 6.96 2.29
C GLN A 100 -16.66 8.39 2.74
N LEU A 101 -16.84 9.32 1.79
CA LEU A 101 -17.06 10.73 2.07
C LEU A 101 -18.55 11.07 2.02
N VAL A 102 -19.14 11.37 3.18
CA VAL A 102 -20.61 11.51 3.34
C VAL A 102 -21.05 12.86 3.90
N ALA A 103 -20.14 13.68 4.43
CA ALA A 103 -20.46 14.94 5.07
C ALA A 103 -20.65 16.10 4.08
N PRO A 104 -21.24 17.23 4.49
CA PRO A 104 -21.48 18.39 3.62
C PRO A 104 -20.19 19.08 3.15
N THR A 105 -19.13 19.11 3.98
CA THR A 105 -17.81 19.67 3.66
C THR A 105 -16.71 18.67 3.96
N VAL A 106 -15.54 18.89 3.38
CA VAL A 106 -14.33 18.11 3.64
C VAL A 106 -13.95 18.18 5.12
N LEU A 107 -14.02 19.37 5.73
CA LEU A 107 -13.70 19.55 7.14
C LEU A 107 -14.67 18.76 8.04
N ASP A 108 -15.98 18.78 7.72
CA ASP A 108 -16.99 18.01 8.44
C ASP A 108 -16.73 16.50 8.34
N ASP A 109 -16.28 16.04 7.16
CA ASP A 109 -15.97 14.62 6.94
C ASP A 109 -14.77 14.16 7.78
N VAL A 110 -13.68 14.93 7.76
CA VAL A 110 -12.48 14.60 8.55
C VAL A 110 -12.74 14.67 10.05
N THR A 111 -13.58 15.61 10.52
CA THR A 111 -13.95 15.69 11.95
C THR A 111 -14.93 14.61 12.39
N PHE A 112 -15.61 13.92 11.46
CA PHE A 112 -16.66 12.95 11.77
C PHE A 112 -16.16 11.82 12.69
N GLY A 113 -15.00 11.24 12.40
CA GLY A 113 -14.39 10.20 13.21
C GLY A 113 -14.04 10.67 14.63
N LEU A 114 -13.55 11.91 14.77
CA LEU A 114 -13.25 12.52 16.07
C LEU A 114 -14.52 12.73 16.90
N HIS A 115 -15.60 13.21 16.28
CA HIS A 115 -16.89 13.39 16.95
C HIS A 115 -17.41 12.06 17.51
N ASN A 116 -17.27 10.95 16.80
CA ASN A 116 -17.65 9.62 17.26
C ASN A 116 -16.81 9.16 18.48
N ARG A 117 -15.60 9.69 18.64
CA ARG A 117 -14.73 9.45 19.80
C ARG A 117 -14.90 10.48 20.91
N GLY A 118 -15.88 11.43 20.76
CA GLY A 118 -16.20 12.45 21.76
C GLY A 118 -15.29 13.70 21.73
N VAL A 119 -14.38 13.80 20.75
CA VAL A 119 -13.59 15.02 20.52
C VAL A 119 -14.42 15.97 19.67
N THR A 120 -14.68 17.19 20.16
CA THR A 120 -15.58 18.15 19.52
C THR A 120 -15.05 19.59 19.63
N GLY A 121 -15.68 20.54 18.92
CA GLY A 121 -15.34 21.95 18.97
C GLY A 121 -13.99 22.28 18.32
N ASP A 122 -13.30 23.27 18.85
CA ASP A 122 -12.07 23.80 18.26
C ASP A 122 -10.94 22.75 18.17
N GLU A 123 -10.87 21.84 19.15
CA GLU A 123 -9.90 20.73 19.15
C GLU A 123 -10.08 19.81 17.92
N ALA A 124 -11.32 19.40 17.63
CA ALA A 124 -11.60 18.55 16.47
C ALA A 124 -11.25 19.25 15.15
N ILE A 125 -11.55 20.55 15.06
CA ILE A 125 -11.25 21.37 13.86
C ILE A 125 -9.74 21.50 13.65
N GLU A 126 -8.98 21.76 14.71
CA GLU A 126 -7.53 21.91 14.64
C GLU A 126 -6.85 20.61 14.19
N ARG A 127 -7.20 19.49 14.82
CA ARG A 127 -6.70 18.15 14.42
C ARG A 127 -7.07 17.78 12.99
N ALA A 128 -8.29 18.10 12.55
CA ALA A 128 -8.72 17.85 11.18
C ALA A 128 -7.92 18.68 10.16
N ARG A 129 -7.61 19.93 10.46
CA ARG A 129 -6.78 20.78 9.62
C ARG A 129 -5.34 20.31 9.56
N GLU A 130 -4.79 19.83 10.67
CA GLU A 130 -3.45 19.21 10.70
C GLU A 130 -3.41 17.95 9.83
N ALA A 131 -4.41 17.08 9.93
CA ALA A 131 -4.52 15.88 9.11
C ALA A 131 -4.68 16.22 7.60
N LEU A 132 -5.49 17.21 7.26
CA LEU A 132 -5.61 17.69 5.88
C LEU A 132 -4.30 18.29 5.36
N ALA A 133 -3.57 19.03 6.19
CA ALA A 133 -2.27 19.58 5.82
C ALA A 133 -1.22 18.47 5.59
N ALA A 134 -1.24 17.42 6.42
CA ALA A 134 -0.32 16.27 6.28
C ALA A 134 -0.45 15.54 4.93
N VAL A 135 -1.60 15.65 4.26
CA VAL A 135 -1.85 15.04 2.94
C VAL A 135 -1.99 16.06 1.80
N ASP A 136 -1.54 17.32 1.98
CA ASP A 136 -1.67 18.42 1.01
C ASP A 136 -3.11 18.77 0.61
N ALA A 137 -4.09 18.43 1.43
CA ALA A 137 -5.52 18.66 1.17
C ALA A 137 -6.12 19.85 1.94
N ALA A 138 -5.31 20.65 2.65
CA ALA A 138 -5.80 21.79 3.45
C ALA A 138 -6.64 22.79 2.64
N HIS A 139 -6.30 22.99 1.36
CA HIS A 139 -7.01 23.89 0.44
C HIS A 139 -8.42 23.40 0.06
N LEU A 140 -8.80 22.20 0.47
CA LEU A 140 -10.10 21.56 0.18
C LEU A 140 -11.10 21.67 1.35
N GLU A 141 -10.71 22.22 2.51
CA GLU A 141 -11.50 22.13 3.77
C GLU A 141 -12.98 22.55 3.61
N ASP A 142 -13.24 23.61 2.83
CA ASP A 142 -14.57 24.16 2.60
C ASP A 142 -15.31 23.53 1.37
N ARG A 143 -14.63 22.62 0.65
CA ARG A 143 -15.20 22.01 -0.56
C ARG A 143 -16.23 20.94 -0.19
N VAL A 144 -17.19 20.77 -1.10
CA VAL A 144 -18.16 19.67 -1.02
C VAL A 144 -17.50 18.40 -1.57
N PRO A 145 -17.41 17.29 -0.81
CA PRO A 145 -16.70 16.08 -1.22
C PRO A 145 -17.11 15.53 -2.60
N HIS A 146 -18.41 15.61 -2.92
CA HIS A 146 -18.93 15.12 -4.20
C HIS A 146 -18.31 15.78 -5.44
N TYR A 147 -17.82 17.02 -5.33
CA TYR A 147 -17.20 17.75 -6.45
C TYR A 147 -15.68 17.59 -6.53
N LEU A 148 -15.09 16.79 -5.67
CA LEU A 148 -13.66 16.50 -5.69
C LEU A 148 -13.32 15.51 -6.81
N SER A 149 -12.12 15.63 -7.37
CA SER A 149 -11.54 14.60 -8.24
C SER A 149 -11.24 13.32 -7.45
N GLY A 150 -11.09 12.19 -8.15
CA GLY A 150 -10.80 10.91 -7.50
C GLY A 150 -9.54 10.94 -6.62
N GLY A 151 -8.49 11.66 -7.05
CA GLY A 151 -7.27 11.84 -6.25
C GLY A 151 -7.52 12.68 -5.00
N GLU A 152 -8.24 13.81 -5.12
CA GLU A 152 -8.60 14.64 -3.96
C GLU A 152 -9.45 13.87 -2.95
N LYS A 153 -10.42 13.06 -3.41
CA LYS A 153 -11.23 12.20 -2.52
C LYS A 153 -10.36 11.22 -1.72
N ARG A 154 -9.32 10.64 -2.36
CA ARG A 154 -8.39 9.73 -1.67
C ARG A 154 -7.57 10.44 -0.60
N LEU A 155 -7.05 11.63 -0.90
CA LEU A 155 -6.32 12.42 0.11
C LEU A 155 -7.22 12.80 1.28
N VAL A 156 -8.46 13.23 1.01
CA VAL A 156 -9.43 13.53 2.08
C VAL A 156 -9.78 12.28 2.88
N GLY A 157 -10.02 11.14 2.22
CA GLY A 157 -10.25 9.86 2.89
C GLY A 157 -9.09 9.44 3.77
N LEU A 158 -7.85 9.65 3.29
CA LEU A 158 -6.63 9.40 4.06
C LEU A 158 -6.52 10.34 5.26
N ALA A 159 -6.82 11.64 5.11
CA ALA A 159 -6.87 12.59 6.23
C ALA A 159 -7.90 12.18 7.29
N GLY A 160 -9.10 11.71 6.85
CA GLY A 160 -10.16 11.22 7.75
C GLY A 160 -9.77 9.99 8.55
N VAL A 161 -8.80 9.22 8.07
CA VAL A 161 -8.22 8.09 8.80
C VAL A 161 -7.07 8.56 9.69
N LEU A 162 -6.15 9.38 9.17
CA LEU A 162 -4.97 9.87 9.91
C LEU A 162 -5.33 10.68 11.16
N VAL A 163 -6.42 11.46 11.11
CA VAL A 163 -6.88 12.29 12.22
C VAL A 163 -7.20 11.46 13.49
N LEU A 164 -7.42 10.15 13.31
CA LEU A 164 -7.68 9.21 14.40
C LEU A 164 -6.40 8.59 14.98
N GLU A 165 -5.23 8.92 14.44
CA GLU A 165 -3.91 8.47 14.89
C GLU A 165 -3.80 6.93 14.98
N PRO A 166 -4.09 6.20 13.88
CA PRO A 166 -4.03 4.74 13.89
C PRO A 166 -2.58 4.25 13.91
N SER A 167 -2.36 3.04 14.44
CA SER A 167 -1.06 2.35 14.36
C SER A 167 -0.77 1.78 12.97
N VAL A 168 -1.82 1.42 12.23
CA VAL A 168 -1.75 0.85 10.87
C VAL A 168 -2.79 1.53 9.97
N ILE A 169 -2.43 1.84 8.74
CA ILE A 169 -3.37 2.28 7.70
C ILE A 169 -3.45 1.22 6.61
N VAL A 170 -4.66 0.81 6.29
CA VAL A 170 -4.97 -0.14 5.22
C VAL A 170 -5.67 0.60 4.08
N LEU A 171 -5.16 0.46 2.84
CA LEU A 171 -5.71 1.14 1.67
C LEU A 171 -6.04 0.11 0.58
N ASP A 172 -7.28 0.11 0.11
CA ASP A 172 -7.68 -0.75 -1.00
C ASP A 172 -7.55 0.00 -2.33
N GLU A 173 -6.65 -0.48 -3.21
CA GLU A 173 -6.35 0.07 -4.54
C GLU A 173 -6.17 1.62 -4.55
N PRO A 174 -5.30 2.20 -3.70
CA PRO A 174 -5.19 3.66 -3.55
C PRO A 174 -4.72 4.39 -4.82
N PHE A 175 -4.11 3.68 -5.77
CA PHE A 175 -3.56 4.23 -7.01
C PHE A 175 -4.48 4.05 -8.22
N ALA A 176 -5.57 3.27 -8.09
CA ALA A 176 -6.43 2.94 -9.22
C ALA A 176 -7.09 4.20 -9.84
N GLY A 177 -6.94 4.35 -11.17
CA GLY A 177 -7.54 5.46 -11.93
C GLY A 177 -6.88 6.83 -11.69
N LEU A 178 -5.72 6.89 -11.03
CA LEU A 178 -4.91 8.10 -10.95
C LEU A 178 -3.99 8.22 -12.17
N ASP A 179 -3.71 9.47 -12.56
CA ASP A 179 -2.61 9.74 -13.48
C ASP A 179 -1.25 9.55 -12.77
N PRO A 180 -0.13 9.41 -13.54
CA PRO A 180 1.17 9.11 -12.93
C PRO A 180 1.65 10.14 -11.90
N ASP A 181 1.35 11.44 -12.11
CA ASP A 181 1.79 12.48 -11.19
C ASP A 181 1.05 12.40 -9.85
N ARG A 182 -0.27 12.13 -9.90
CA ARG A 182 -1.07 11.92 -8.69
C ARG A 182 -0.72 10.62 -7.98
N SER A 183 -0.44 9.54 -8.72
CA SER A 183 0.01 8.28 -8.13
C SER A 183 1.31 8.48 -7.35
N ARG A 184 2.25 9.22 -7.93
CA ARG A 184 3.54 9.56 -7.28
C ARG A 184 3.32 10.39 -6.02
N MET A 185 2.45 11.42 -6.08
CA MET A 185 2.10 12.23 -4.91
C MET A 185 1.51 11.39 -3.78
N VAL A 186 0.59 10.47 -4.06
CA VAL A 186 0.01 9.57 -3.04
C VAL A 186 1.10 8.65 -2.47
N ALA A 187 1.97 8.08 -3.32
CA ALA A 187 3.07 7.22 -2.86
C ALA A 187 4.04 7.97 -1.93
N ASP A 188 4.40 9.21 -2.27
CA ASP A 188 5.27 10.03 -1.43
C ASP A 188 4.63 10.34 -0.06
N ARG A 189 3.31 10.61 -0.03
CA ARG A 189 2.59 10.80 1.24
C ARG A 189 2.55 9.54 2.08
N LEU A 190 2.36 8.36 1.48
CA LEU A 190 2.39 7.10 2.22
C LEU A 190 3.79 6.82 2.80
N ARG A 191 4.87 7.17 2.09
CA ARG A 191 6.23 7.09 2.65
C ARG A 191 6.42 8.02 3.85
N GLU A 192 6.02 9.29 3.73
CA GLU A 192 6.13 10.27 4.83
C GLU A 192 5.35 9.82 6.08
N ILE A 193 4.14 9.28 5.89
CA ILE A 193 3.33 8.72 6.97
C ILE A 193 4.03 7.53 7.64
N ASN A 194 4.63 6.65 6.84
CA ASN A 194 5.37 5.50 7.34
C ASN A 194 6.66 5.92 8.07
N GLU A 195 7.41 6.89 7.54
CA GLU A 195 8.58 7.48 8.21
C GLU A 195 8.19 8.11 9.56
N GLY A 196 6.95 8.56 9.71
CA GLY A 196 6.35 8.99 10.98
C GLY A 196 6.03 7.84 11.96
N GLY A 197 6.24 6.58 11.56
CA GLY A 197 6.08 5.40 12.41
C GLY A 197 4.76 4.64 12.22
N ILE A 198 3.86 5.09 11.33
CA ILE A 198 2.60 4.39 11.01
C ILE A 198 2.89 3.30 9.97
N SER A 199 2.45 2.08 10.22
CA SER A 199 2.56 0.99 9.24
C SER A 199 1.50 1.16 8.14
N VAL A 200 1.85 0.77 6.91
CA VAL A 200 0.98 0.93 5.74
C VAL A 200 0.78 -0.42 5.06
N VAL A 201 -0.47 -0.79 4.83
CA VAL A 201 -0.82 -1.96 3.99
C VAL A 201 -1.66 -1.46 2.83
N PHE A 202 -1.28 -1.78 1.60
CA PHE A 202 -2.09 -1.40 0.46
C PHE A 202 -2.25 -2.53 -0.55
N SER A 203 -3.41 -2.61 -1.19
CA SER A 203 -3.61 -3.49 -2.34
C SER A 203 -3.26 -2.77 -3.63
N THR A 204 -2.75 -3.50 -4.60
CA THR A 204 -2.59 -3.01 -5.97
C THR A 204 -2.48 -4.17 -6.97
N HIS A 205 -2.86 -3.89 -8.22
CA HIS A 205 -2.53 -4.74 -9.37
C HIS A 205 -1.34 -4.18 -10.19
N ASP A 206 -0.85 -2.98 -9.82
CA ASP A 206 0.33 -2.35 -10.42
C ASP A 206 1.59 -2.77 -9.66
N LEU A 207 2.38 -3.66 -10.27
CA LEU A 207 3.58 -4.20 -9.65
C LEU A 207 4.74 -3.21 -9.68
N ASP A 208 4.74 -2.22 -10.58
CA ASP A 208 5.76 -1.17 -10.60
C ASP A 208 5.63 -0.29 -9.33
N VAL A 209 4.38 0.07 -8.95
CA VAL A 209 4.12 0.79 -7.71
C VAL A 209 4.46 -0.07 -6.48
N ALA A 210 4.11 -1.36 -6.47
CA ALA A 210 4.47 -2.25 -5.38
C ALA A 210 5.98 -2.37 -5.20
N ALA A 211 6.74 -2.46 -6.30
CA ALA A 211 8.21 -2.52 -6.28
C ALA A 211 8.86 -1.24 -5.75
N GLU A 212 8.24 -0.09 -6.05
CA GLU A 212 8.76 1.22 -5.68
C GLU A 212 8.50 1.57 -4.21
N LEU A 213 7.36 1.13 -3.65
CA LEU A 213 6.88 1.60 -2.35
C LEU A 213 7.04 0.58 -1.22
N ALA A 214 6.89 -0.72 -1.49
CA ALA A 214 6.77 -1.72 -0.43
C ALA A 214 8.12 -2.24 0.09
N ASP A 215 8.19 -2.47 1.40
CA ASP A 215 9.26 -3.26 2.03
C ASP A 215 9.03 -4.75 1.81
N ARG A 216 7.75 -5.17 1.83
CA ARG A 216 7.33 -6.56 1.64
C ARG A 216 6.11 -6.65 0.72
N VAL A 217 6.10 -7.69 -0.10
CA VAL A 217 5.03 -7.99 -1.05
C VAL A 217 4.40 -9.32 -0.69
N CYS A 218 3.07 -9.36 -0.61
CA CYS A 218 2.26 -10.58 -0.51
C CYS A 218 1.53 -10.82 -1.83
N VAL A 219 1.65 -12.01 -2.38
CA VAL A 219 1.05 -12.38 -3.68
C VAL A 219 -0.19 -13.21 -3.45
N MET A 220 -1.34 -12.69 -3.89
CA MET A 220 -2.64 -13.36 -3.77
C MET A 220 -3.16 -13.83 -5.13
N HIS A 221 -3.78 -15.01 -5.13
CA HIS A 221 -4.47 -15.57 -6.28
C HIS A 221 -5.60 -16.49 -5.85
N ASP A 222 -6.80 -16.33 -6.45
CA ASP A 222 -7.99 -17.14 -6.16
C ASP A 222 -8.25 -17.31 -4.65
N GLY A 223 -8.13 -16.22 -3.88
CA GLY A 223 -8.39 -16.20 -2.45
C GLY A 223 -7.29 -16.80 -1.57
N ASN A 224 -6.15 -17.20 -2.15
CA ASN A 224 -5.03 -17.79 -1.42
C ASN A 224 -3.81 -16.86 -1.38
N ASP A 225 -3.03 -16.95 -0.29
CA ASP A 225 -1.66 -16.43 -0.24
C ASP A 225 -0.74 -17.45 -0.95
N LEU A 226 -0.10 -17.03 -2.05
CA LEU A 226 0.83 -17.88 -2.80
C LEU A 226 2.27 -17.75 -2.35
N GLY A 227 2.61 -16.67 -1.65
CA GLY A 227 3.95 -16.38 -1.16
C GLY A 227 4.18 -14.90 -0.88
N ARG A 228 5.20 -14.63 -0.08
CA ARG A 228 5.57 -13.28 0.38
C ARG A 228 7.08 -13.15 0.51
N GLY A 229 7.58 -11.93 0.42
CA GLY A 229 8.99 -11.60 0.55
C GLY A 229 9.26 -10.15 0.20
N THR A 230 10.53 -9.77 0.15
CA THR A 230 10.93 -8.46 -0.37
C THR A 230 10.52 -8.34 -1.85
N PRO A 231 10.33 -7.12 -2.38
CA PRO A 231 10.06 -6.94 -3.82
C PRO A 231 11.04 -7.69 -4.72
N ARG A 232 12.32 -7.73 -4.35
CA ARG A 232 13.36 -8.43 -5.11
C ARG A 232 13.19 -9.95 -5.08
N GLU A 233 12.83 -10.53 -3.95
CA GLU A 233 12.57 -11.97 -3.85
C GLU A 233 11.34 -12.36 -4.66
N VAL A 234 10.23 -11.63 -4.49
CA VAL A 234 8.96 -11.93 -5.16
C VAL A 234 9.02 -11.72 -6.66
N PHE A 235 9.53 -10.56 -7.14
CA PHE A 235 9.46 -10.23 -8.56
C PHE A 235 10.50 -10.93 -9.44
N TYR A 236 11.47 -11.60 -8.83
CA TYR A 236 12.40 -12.50 -9.54
C TYR A 236 12.06 -13.99 -9.37
N ASP A 237 10.96 -14.32 -8.68
CA ASP A 237 10.42 -15.68 -8.60
C ASP A 237 9.42 -15.92 -9.74
N ASP A 238 9.91 -16.50 -10.85
CA ASP A 238 9.13 -16.78 -12.04
C ASP A 238 8.02 -17.81 -11.78
N GLU A 239 8.24 -18.78 -10.91
CA GLU A 239 7.25 -19.79 -10.56
C GLU A 239 6.08 -19.17 -9.78
N LEU A 240 6.38 -18.33 -8.78
CA LEU A 240 5.39 -17.61 -7.98
C LEU A 240 4.54 -16.69 -8.88
N LEU A 241 5.17 -15.85 -9.70
CA LEU A 241 4.47 -14.93 -10.60
C LEU A 241 3.61 -15.67 -11.64
N SER A 242 4.13 -16.78 -12.20
CA SER A 242 3.37 -17.60 -13.13
C SER A 242 2.13 -18.23 -12.49
N ARG A 243 2.24 -18.73 -11.28
CA ARG A 243 1.11 -19.29 -10.50
C ARG A 243 0.07 -18.22 -10.18
N ALA A 244 0.49 -16.99 -9.93
CA ALA A 244 -0.37 -15.85 -9.68
C ALA A 244 -0.96 -15.22 -10.96
N ASN A 245 -0.53 -15.68 -12.16
CA ASN A 245 -0.85 -15.08 -13.45
C ASN A 245 -0.47 -13.58 -13.51
N LEU A 246 0.70 -13.23 -12.96
CA LEU A 246 1.24 -11.88 -12.92
C LEU A 246 2.45 -11.76 -13.85
N GLN A 247 2.63 -10.56 -14.41
CA GLN A 247 3.84 -10.17 -15.13
C GLN A 247 4.77 -9.42 -14.18
N PRO A 248 6.09 -9.67 -14.19
CA PRO A 248 6.99 -8.92 -13.31
C PRO A 248 6.99 -7.41 -13.65
N PRO A 249 7.41 -6.54 -12.70
CA PRO A 249 7.56 -5.11 -12.91
C PRO A 249 8.38 -4.77 -14.14
N THR A 250 8.12 -3.61 -14.71
CA THR A 250 8.83 -3.14 -15.93
C THR A 250 10.34 -3.15 -15.80
N PRO A 251 10.96 -2.64 -14.69
CA PRO A 251 12.41 -2.71 -14.51
C PRO A 251 12.95 -4.13 -14.50
N VAL A 252 12.24 -5.08 -13.92
CA VAL A 252 12.62 -6.50 -13.87
C VAL A 252 12.62 -7.10 -15.28
N ARG A 253 11.58 -6.82 -16.08
CA ARG A 253 11.51 -7.30 -17.49
C ARG A 253 12.65 -6.77 -18.33
N ILE A 254 12.90 -5.44 -18.25
CA ILE A 254 13.99 -4.80 -18.98
C ILE A 254 15.35 -5.36 -18.52
N ALA A 255 15.57 -5.53 -17.24
CA ALA A 255 16.81 -6.09 -16.70
C ALA A 255 17.07 -7.51 -17.22
N ARG A 256 16.04 -8.34 -17.34
CA ARG A 256 16.15 -9.69 -17.94
C ARG A 256 16.51 -9.62 -19.41
N ASP A 257 15.86 -8.76 -20.18
CA ASP A 257 16.12 -8.59 -21.61
C ASP A 257 17.55 -8.08 -21.89
N LEU A 258 18.08 -7.25 -20.98
CA LEU A 258 19.46 -6.74 -21.05
C LEU A 258 20.50 -7.68 -20.43
N GLY A 259 20.10 -8.81 -19.85
CA GLY A 259 21.02 -9.76 -19.22
C GLY A 259 21.61 -9.28 -17.88
N LEU A 260 20.96 -8.36 -17.18
CA LEU A 260 21.41 -7.81 -15.89
C LEU A 260 21.05 -8.72 -14.71
N HIS A 261 21.28 -10.03 -14.84
CA HIS A 261 20.83 -11.05 -13.89
C HIS A 261 21.42 -10.92 -12.49
N ASP A 262 22.65 -10.41 -12.37
CA ASP A 262 23.35 -10.32 -11.08
C ASP A 262 22.88 -9.13 -10.22
N ARG A 263 22.41 -8.07 -10.83
CA ARG A 263 22.02 -6.83 -10.14
C ARG A 263 20.58 -6.82 -9.65
N ARG A 264 19.71 -7.56 -10.30
CA ARG A 264 18.29 -7.75 -9.95
C ARG A 264 17.56 -6.44 -9.59
N PRO A 265 17.59 -5.39 -10.44
CA PRO A 265 16.89 -4.15 -10.15
C PRO A 265 15.38 -4.36 -10.14
N VAL A 266 14.67 -3.78 -9.18
CA VAL A 266 13.21 -3.85 -9.07
C VAL A 266 12.53 -2.51 -9.33
N THR A 267 13.27 -1.39 -9.21
CA THR A 267 12.79 -0.05 -9.49
C THR A 267 13.46 0.57 -10.72
N GLU A 268 12.87 1.63 -11.27
CA GLU A 268 13.47 2.38 -12.38
C GLU A 268 14.83 2.97 -12.00
N ALA A 269 14.95 3.50 -10.77
CA ALA A 269 16.20 4.07 -10.27
C ALA A 269 17.31 3.02 -10.22
N GLU A 270 17.04 1.84 -9.66
CA GLU A 270 17.99 0.73 -9.60
C GLU A 270 18.36 0.22 -11.00
N LEU A 271 17.40 0.21 -11.93
CA LEU A 271 17.68 -0.18 -13.31
C LEU A 271 18.65 0.80 -13.97
N VAL A 272 18.41 2.11 -13.84
CA VAL A 272 19.31 3.15 -14.39
C VAL A 272 20.72 3.03 -13.81
N GLU A 273 20.86 2.82 -12.51
CA GLU A 273 22.15 2.61 -11.85
C GLU A 273 22.85 1.30 -12.31
N SER A 274 22.05 0.33 -12.75
CA SER A 274 22.53 -0.97 -13.23
C SER A 274 23.02 -0.93 -14.67
N LEU A 275 22.68 0.10 -15.45
CA LEU A 275 23.15 0.24 -16.82
C LEU A 275 24.66 0.54 -16.86
N PRO A 276 25.41 0.01 -17.85
CA PRO A 276 26.79 0.42 -18.07
C PRO A 276 26.82 1.92 -18.38
N ALA A 277 27.83 2.63 -17.87
CA ALA A 277 28.02 4.03 -18.23
C ALA A 277 28.01 4.17 -19.76
N ALA A 278 27.17 5.07 -20.27
CA ALA A 278 27.17 5.33 -21.71
C ALA A 278 28.57 5.79 -22.11
N ASP A 279 29.27 4.99 -22.89
CA ASP A 279 30.50 5.43 -23.54
C ASP A 279 30.14 6.72 -24.29
N GLY A 280 30.83 7.80 -23.95
CA GLY A 280 30.59 9.10 -24.57
C GLY A 280 30.68 8.96 -26.11
N PRO A 281 30.07 9.86 -26.88
CA PRO A 281 29.99 9.74 -28.34
C PRO A 281 31.39 9.47 -28.89
N THR A 282 31.58 8.31 -29.49
CA THR A 282 32.79 7.99 -30.26
C THR A 282 32.89 9.06 -31.34
N THR A 283 33.75 10.05 -31.14
CA THR A 283 34.12 10.97 -32.21
C THR A 283 34.72 10.12 -33.34
N ALA A 284 33.90 9.83 -34.32
CA ALA A 284 34.41 9.28 -35.57
C ALA A 284 35.45 10.29 -36.07
N THR A 285 36.71 9.94 -35.88
CA THR A 285 37.84 10.61 -36.51
C THR A 285 37.64 10.48 -38.02
N GLY A 286 37.20 11.56 -38.64
CA GLY A 286 37.07 11.60 -40.09
C GLY A 286 38.42 11.30 -40.73
N ASP A 287 38.46 10.23 -41.51
CA ASP A 287 39.53 9.95 -42.47
C ASP A 287 39.59 11.15 -43.41
N VAL A 288 40.64 11.94 -43.25
CA VAL A 288 41.02 12.97 -44.21
C VAL A 288 41.54 12.22 -45.44
N LEU A 289 40.75 12.21 -46.51
CA LEU A 289 41.21 11.78 -47.82
C LEU A 289 42.42 12.62 -48.24
N PRO A 290 43.53 12.01 -48.73
CA PRO A 290 44.68 12.76 -49.22
C PRO A 290 44.31 13.45 -50.54
N ASP A 291 44.60 14.77 -50.62
CA ASP A 291 44.58 15.58 -51.82
C ASP A 291 45.42 14.91 -52.91
N GLY A 292 44.73 14.48 -53.97
CA GLY A 292 45.37 14.10 -55.24
C GLY A 292 45.69 15.32 -56.06
N GLY A 293 46.91 15.82 -55.94
CA GLY A 293 47.41 16.81 -56.89
C GLY A 293 47.75 16.19 -58.28
N THR A 294 47.39 16.83 -59.28
CA THR A 294 47.96 17.31 -60.50
C THR A 294 46.91 17.63 -61.56
#